data_c0600ecb07a24409fe600f946dbfffde
#
_entry.id   c0600ecb07a24409fe600f946dbfffde
#
_cell.length_a   1.000
_cell.length_b   1.000
_cell.length_c   1.000
_cell.angle_alpha   90.00
_cell.angle_beta   90.00
_cell.angle_gamma   90.00
#
_symmetry.space_group_name_H-M   'P 1'
#
loop_
_entity.id
_entity.type
_entity.pdbx_description
1 polymer ?
#
loop_
_entity_poly.entity_id
_entity_poly.type
_entity_poly.pdbx_seq_one_letter_code
_entity_poly.pdbx_strand_id
1 'polypeptide(L)'
;MASLGLQILGVGLAVLGWIGNILICMLPLWKVSAFIGANIITAQTIWEGLWMNCVNQSTGQMQCKVYDSMLALSQELQASRAMMIIAIILAVLGVMISIVGAKCTNCIEEEGAKAKVMIIAGIFFILSGILVLIPVSWTANVIIQDFYNPIICRSQRREIGAALYIGWATAALLLIGGAMLCSSCPPKE
;
A
#
# COMPACT_ATOMS: atom_id res chain seq x y z
N MET A 1 23.74 -16.09 -15.27
CA MET A 1 23.17 -15.11 -16.23
C MET A 1 21.85 -14.55 -15.73
N ALA A 2 21.76 -13.25 -15.75
CA ALA A 2 20.48 -12.62 -15.43
C ALA A 2 19.48 -12.90 -16.53
N SER A 3 18.28 -13.33 -16.16
CA SER A 3 17.21 -13.60 -17.12
C SER A 3 16.49 -12.30 -17.46
N LEU A 4 16.48 -11.94 -18.74
CA LEU A 4 15.76 -10.75 -19.19
C LEU A 4 14.25 -10.88 -18.92
N GLY A 5 13.68 -12.06 -19.18
CA GLY A 5 12.28 -12.32 -18.91
C GLY A 5 11.94 -12.16 -17.44
N LEU A 6 12.78 -12.66 -16.54
CA LEU A 6 12.59 -12.54 -15.10
C LEU A 6 12.71 -11.09 -14.63
N GLN A 7 13.65 -10.33 -15.19
CA GLN A 7 13.78 -8.89 -14.89
C GLN A 7 12.54 -8.11 -15.34
N ILE A 8 12.06 -8.34 -16.55
CA ILE A 8 10.88 -7.66 -17.08
C ILE A 8 9.65 -7.99 -16.22
N LEU A 9 9.46 -9.25 -15.88
CA LEU A 9 8.33 -9.68 -15.06
C LEU A 9 8.44 -9.07 -13.65
N GLY A 10 9.62 -9.10 -13.05
CA GLY A 10 9.84 -8.54 -11.72
C GLY A 10 9.57 -7.04 -11.67
N VAL A 11 10.09 -6.28 -12.64
CA VAL A 11 9.84 -4.83 -12.73
C VAL A 11 8.36 -4.56 -12.99
N GLY A 12 7.73 -5.34 -13.87
CA GLY A 12 6.31 -5.20 -14.16
C GLY A 12 5.44 -5.39 -12.92
N LEU A 13 5.69 -6.44 -12.15
CA LEU A 13 4.97 -6.69 -10.91
C LEU A 13 5.21 -5.58 -9.89
N ALA A 14 6.45 -5.10 -9.77
CA ALA A 14 6.80 -4.04 -8.84
C ALA A 14 6.14 -2.71 -9.24
N VAL A 15 6.06 -2.39 -10.52
CA VAL A 15 5.38 -1.19 -11.01
C VAL A 15 3.87 -1.27 -10.73
N LEU A 16 3.26 -2.43 -10.94
CA LEU A 16 1.85 -2.64 -10.59
C LEU A 16 1.65 -2.44 -9.08
N GLY A 17 2.55 -2.97 -8.26
CA GLY A 17 2.51 -2.76 -6.82
C GLY A 17 2.66 -1.29 -6.44
N TRP A 18 3.54 -0.57 -7.11
CA TRP A 18 3.71 0.87 -6.89
C TRP A 18 2.45 1.66 -7.23
N ILE A 19 1.83 1.37 -8.36
CA ILE A 19 0.57 2.00 -8.77
C ILE A 19 -0.51 1.70 -7.73
N GLY A 20 -0.63 0.44 -7.30
CA GLY A 20 -1.57 0.05 -6.25
C GLY A 20 -1.32 0.76 -4.93
N ASN A 21 -0.05 0.95 -4.57
CA ASN A 21 0.36 1.68 -3.37
C ASN A 21 -0.11 3.14 -3.41
N ILE A 22 0.08 3.83 -4.54
CA ILE A 22 -0.42 5.19 -4.73
C ILE A 22 -1.95 5.21 -4.61
N LEU A 23 -2.61 4.26 -5.27
CA LEU A 23 -4.06 4.18 -5.29
C LEU A 23 -4.63 4.05 -3.88
N ILE A 24 -4.12 3.10 -3.07
CA ILE A 24 -4.64 2.89 -1.71
C ILE A 24 -4.28 4.04 -0.77
N CYS A 25 -3.17 4.73 -1.03
CA CYS A 25 -2.81 5.91 -0.24
C CYS A 25 -3.83 7.02 -0.43
N MET A 26 -4.37 7.16 -1.64
CA MET A 26 -5.32 8.23 -1.96
C MET A 26 -6.77 7.87 -1.66
N LEU A 27 -7.12 6.57 -1.71
CA LEU A 27 -8.51 6.17 -1.53
C LEU A 27 -8.95 6.21 -0.06
N PRO A 28 -10.14 6.76 0.25
CA PRO A 28 -10.70 6.76 1.61
C PRO A 28 -11.41 5.45 1.92
N LEU A 29 -10.72 4.32 1.74
CA LEU A 29 -11.30 2.98 1.87
C LEU A 29 -10.54 2.11 2.89
N TRP A 30 -9.85 2.73 3.83
CA TRP A 30 -9.09 2.00 4.85
C TRP A 30 -10.00 1.41 5.92
N LYS A 31 -10.96 2.20 6.39
CA LYS A 31 -11.93 1.76 7.39
C LYS A 31 -13.33 2.10 6.91
N VAL A 32 -14.26 1.18 7.13
CA VAL A 32 -15.66 1.37 6.80
C VAL A 32 -16.46 1.20 8.08
N SER A 33 -17.30 2.17 8.40
CA SER A 33 -18.24 2.06 9.51
C SER A 33 -19.64 2.38 9.01
N ALA A 34 -20.58 1.49 9.32
CA ALA A 34 -21.99 1.69 9.01
C ALA A 34 -22.68 2.12 10.31
N PHE A 35 -23.13 3.37 10.36
CA PHE A 35 -23.93 3.86 11.47
C PHE A 35 -25.39 3.56 11.19
N ILE A 36 -25.94 2.57 11.92
CA ILE A 36 -27.37 2.41 12.02
C ILE A 36 -27.73 3.16 13.30
N GLY A 37 -28.06 4.45 13.16
CA GLY A 37 -28.45 5.28 14.29
C GLY A 37 -29.73 4.77 14.95
N ALA A 38 -29.94 5.14 16.21
CA ALA A 38 -31.15 4.83 16.94
C ALA A 38 -32.42 5.39 16.23
N ASN A 39 -32.21 6.37 15.36
CA ASN A 39 -33.25 6.86 14.46
C ASN A 39 -33.09 6.21 13.10
N ILE A 40 -34.08 5.43 12.72
CA ILE A 40 -34.14 4.68 11.46
C ILE A 40 -33.94 5.57 10.22
N ILE A 41 -34.01 6.88 10.38
CA ILE A 41 -34.00 7.87 9.30
C ILE A 41 -32.57 8.20 8.83
N THR A 42 -31.52 7.85 9.59
CA THR A 42 -30.13 8.24 9.26
C THR A 42 -29.19 7.04 9.23
N ALA A 43 -29.35 6.19 8.21
CA ALA A 43 -28.34 5.19 7.90
C ALA A 43 -27.19 5.90 7.18
N GLN A 44 -26.03 5.97 7.80
CA GLN A 44 -24.85 6.58 7.22
C GLN A 44 -23.72 5.56 7.14
N THR A 45 -23.05 5.51 6.00
CA THR A 45 -21.82 4.74 5.85
C THR A 45 -20.66 5.73 5.79
N ILE A 46 -19.68 5.53 6.67
CA ILE A 46 -18.50 6.39 6.73
C ILE A 46 -17.29 5.59 6.27
N TRP A 47 -16.56 6.12 5.28
CA TRP A 47 -15.30 5.58 4.82
C TRP A 47 -14.17 6.48 5.29
N GLU A 48 -13.19 5.89 5.99
CA GLU A 48 -12.02 6.62 6.47
C GLU A 48 -10.79 6.17 5.69
N GLY A 49 -10.04 7.13 5.18
CA GLY A 49 -8.75 6.91 4.54
C GLY A 49 -7.64 7.67 5.25
N LEU A 50 -6.47 7.72 4.62
CA LEU A 50 -5.30 8.39 5.20
C LEU A 50 -5.42 9.92 5.13
N TRP A 51 -6.08 10.45 4.10
CA TRP A 51 -6.12 11.88 3.83
C TRP A 51 -7.49 12.49 3.98
N MET A 52 -8.53 11.71 3.80
CA MET A 52 -9.91 12.20 3.83
C MET A 52 -10.85 11.13 4.36
N ASN A 53 -12.01 11.56 4.82
CA ASN A 53 -13.12 10.67 5.13
C ASN A 53 -14.31 11.02 4.24
N CYS A 54 -15.10 10.02 3.92
CA CYS A 54 -16.29 10.17 3.09
C CYS A 54 -17.51 9.65 3.85
N VAL A 55 -18.60 10.37 3.75
CA VAL A 55 -19.88 9.99 4.37
C VAL A 55 -20.90 9.81 3.27
N ASN A 56 -21.53 8.65 3.23
CA ASN A 56 -22.66 8.38 2.35
C ASN A 56 -23.95 8.42 3.17
N GLN A 57 -24.80 9.39 2.90
CA GLN A 57 -26.07 9.53 3.59
C GLN A 57 -27.16 8.72 2.88
N SER A 58 -28.26 8.46 3.61
CA SER A 58 -29.40 7.71 3.08
C SER A 58 -30.04 8.36 1.84
N THR A 59 -29.77 9.65 1.61
CA THR A 59 -30.22 10.38 0.42
C THR A 59 -29.40 10.05 -0.84
N GLY A 60 -28.37 9.18 -0.72
CA GLY A 60 -27.52 8.79 -1.84
C GLY A 60 -26.39 9.76 -2.15
N GLN A 61 -26.26 10.84 -1.41
CA GLN A 61 -25.18 11.80 -1.61
C GLN A 61 -23.94 11.38 -0.84
N MET A 62 -22.81 11.33 -1.53
CA MET A 62 -21.52 11.04 -0.93
C MET A 62 -20.73 12.33 -0.80
N GLN A 63 -20.34 12.66 0.42
CA GLN A 63 -19.55 13.86 0.70
C GLN A 63 -18.20 13.43 1.27
N CYS A 64 -17.14 13.91 0.65
CA CYS A 64 -15.77 13.64 1.10
C CYS A 64 -15.14 14.92 1.62
N LYS A 65 -14.48 14.82 2.76
CA LYS A 65 -13.81 15.96 3.39
C LYS A 65 -12.40 15.57 3.82
N VAL A 66 -11.44 16.43 3.50
CA VAL A 66 -10.08 16.29 3.99
C VAL A 66 -10.06 16.57 5.49
N TYR A 67 -9.23 15.85 6.23
CA TYR A 67 -9.12 16.05 7.67
C TYR A 67 -8.61 17.46 8.01
N ASP A 68 -9.33 18.14 8.90
CA ASP A 68 -8.97 19.49 9.33
C ASP A 68 -7.71 19.51 10.22
N SER A 69 -7.44 18.40 10.93
CA SER A 69 -6.33 18.29 11.85
C SER A 69 -5.79 16.87 11.86
N MET A 70 -4.48 16.73 12.01
CA MET A 70 -3.84 15.43 12.18
C MET A 70 -4.36 14.71 13.43
N LEU A 71 -4.82 15.45 14.43
CA LEU A 71 -5.36 14.88 15.65
C LEU A 71 -6.74 14.22 15.44
N ALA A 72 -7.40 14.52 14.32
CA ALA A 72 -8.66 13.88 13.97
C ALA A 72 -8.49 12.43 13.50
N LEU A 73 -7.26 12.04 13.10
CA LEU A 73 -6.97 10.67 12.69
C LEU A 73 -6.62 9.81 13.90
N SER A 74 -6.99 8.53 13.81
CA SER A 74 -6.50 7.54 14.75
C SER A 74 -4.99 7.36 14.60
N GLN A 75 -4.34 6.89 15.67
CA GLN A 75 -2.90 6.77 15.72
C GLN A 75 -2.34 5.87 14.61
N GLU A 76 -3.02 4.75 14.34
CA GLU A 76 -2.61 3.82 13.29
C GLU A 76 -2.67 4.44 11.89
N LEU A 77 -3.65 5.31 11.63
CA LEU A 77 -3.74 6.01 10.34
C LEU A 77 -2.69 7.09 10.19
N GLN A 78 -2.34 7.78 11.28
CA GLN A 78 -1.25 8.77 11.25
C GLN A 78 0.08 8.11 10.92
N ALA A 79 0.38 6.99 11.58
CA ALA A 79 1.59 6.23 11.31
C ALA A 79 1.57 5.66 9.89
N SER A 80 0.41 5.20 9.43
CA SER A 80 0.24 4.66 8.08
C SER A 80 0.53 5.70 7.01
N ARG A 81 0.15 6.96 7.22
CA ARG A 81 0.49 8.05 6.31
C ARG A 81 1.99 8.11 6.03
N ALA A 82 2.77 8.16 7.11
CA ALA A 82 4.22 8.26 6.99
C ALA A 82 4.80 7.04 6.29
N MET A 83 4.39 5.84 6.70
CA MET A 83 4.89 4.60 6.11
C MET A 83 4.52 4.47 4.63
N MET A 84 3.30 4.86 4.25
CA MET A 84 2.86 4.79 2.86
C MET A 84 3.62 5.75 1.97
N ILE A 85 3.89 6.97 2.44
CA ILE A 85 4.68 7.95 1.70
C ILE A 85 6.10 7.43 1.49
N ILE A 86 6.73 6.91 2.53
CA ILE A 86 8.08 6.33 2.44
C ILE A 86 8.08 5.15 1.47
N ALA A 87 7.07 4.29 1.54
CA ALA A 87 6.93 3.14 0.65
C ALA A 87 6.83 3.57 -0.82
N ILE A 88 6.07 4.62 -1.10
CA ILE A 88 5.93 5.16 -2.46
C ILE A 88 7.27 5.69 -2.97
N ILE A 89 7.98 6.44 -2.13
CA ILE A 89 9.30 6.99 -2.47
C ILE A 89 10.30 5.86 -2.75
N LEU A 90 10.34 4.84 -1.89
CA LEU A 90 11.25 3.71 -2.08
C LEU A 90 10.92 2.95 -3.37
N ALA A 91 9.64 2.79 -3.69
CA ALA A 91 9.24 2.12 -4.93
C ALA A 91 9.63 2.95 -6.17
N VAL A 92 9.48 4.28 -6.12
CA VAL A 92 9.94 5.16 -7.20
C VAL A 92 11.44 5.03 -7.41
N LEU A 93 12.21 5.06 -6.33
CA LEU A 93 13.66 4.88 -6.41
C LEU A 93 14.01 3.51 -6.98
N GLY A 94 13.28 2.47 -6.57
CA GLY A 94 13.45 1.13 -7.12
C GLY A 94 13.20 1.08 -8.63
N VAL A 95 12.15 1.76 -9.12
CA VAL A 95 11.86 1.83 -10.55
C VAL A 95 12.99 2.54 -11.30
N MET A 96 13.45 3.67 -10.79
CA MET A 96 14.54 4.43 -11.43
C MET A 96 15.83 3.61 -11.47
N ILE A 97 16.18 2.95 -10.37
CA ILE A 97 17.37 2.09 -10.30
C ILE A 97 17.22 0.91 -11.25
N SER A 98 16.04 0.30 -11.35
CA SER A 98 15.82 -0.83 -12.25
C SER A 98 15.95 -0.44 -13.72
N ILE A 99 15.54 0.77 -14.08
CA ILE A 99 15.71 1.27 -15.44
C ILE A 99 17.20 1.38 -15.78
N VAL A 100 17.98 1.94 -14.86
CA VAL A 100 19.45 2.07 -15.05
C VAL A 100 20.12 0.72 -15.14
N GLY A 101 19.70 -0.25 -14.32
CA GLY A 101 20.32 -1.57 -14.27
C GLY A 101 19.75 -2.58 -15.26
N ALA A 102 18.71 -2.23 -16.04
CA ALA A 102 18.07 -3.15 -16.96
C ALA A 102 19.00 -3.50 -18.14
N LYS A 103 18.90 -4.75 -18.61
CA LYS A 103 19.71 -5.21 -19.72
C LYS A 103 19.45 -4.46 -21.02
N CYS A 104 18.24 -3.91 -21.18
CA CYS A 104 17.85 -3.19 -22.39
C CYS A 104 18.26 -1.72 -22.38
N THR A 105 18.91 -1.21 -21.32
CA THR A 105 19.40 0.16 -21.23
C THR A 105 20.93 0.20 -21.38
N ASN A 106 21.44 1.32 -21.88
CA ASN A 106 22.87 1.53 -22.10
C ASN A 106 23.52 2.44 -21.08
N CYS A 107 22.83 2.72 -19.95
CA CYS A 107 23.34 3.60 -18.90
C CYS A 107 24.59 3.02 -18.22
N ILE A 108 24.63 1.69 -18.11
CA ILE A 108 25.79 0.96 -17.53
C ILE A 108 26.15 -0.13 -18.53
N GLU A 109 27.40 -0.15 -19.00
CA GLU A 109 27.86 -1.12 -20.00
C GLU A 109 28.29 -2.45 -19.39
N GLU A 110 28.81 -2.40 -18.15
CA GLU A 110 29.32 -3.60 -17.50
C GLU A 110 28.18 -4.45 -16.93
N GLU A 111 28.10 -5.72 -17.36
CA GLU A 111 27.04 -6.63 -16.91
C GLU A 111 27.08 -6.93 -15.40
N GLY A 112 28.28 -7.03 -14.83
CA GLY A 112 28.41 -7.24 -13.38
C GLY A 112 27.86 -6.08 -12.56
N ALA A 113 28.09 -4.85 -13.02
CA ALA A 113 27.56 -3.66 -12.38
C ALA A 113 26.04 -3.60 -12.53
N LYS A 114 25.51 -3.95 -13.72
CA LYS A 114 24.07 -4.03 -13.96
C LYS A 114 23.39 -5.02 -13.01
N ALA A 115 24.00 -6.18 -12.80
CA ALA A 115 23.46 -7.20 -11.89
C ALA A 115 23.34 -6.65 -10.47
N LYS A 116 24.37 -5.96 -9.99
CA LYS A 116 24.37 -5.34 -8.65
C LYS A 116 23.29 -4.27 -8.52
N VAL A 117 23.13 -3.44 -9.57
CA VAL A 117 22.12 -2.37 -9.58
C VAL A 117 20.72 -2.97 -9.54
N MET A 118 20.47 -4.06 -10.28
CA MET A 118 19.17 -4.73 -10.26
C MET A 118 18.86 -5.34 -8.90
N ILE A 119 19.86 -5.90 -8.21
CA ILE A 119 19.67 -6.42 -6.85
C ILE A 119 19.31 -5.29 -5.90
N ILE A 120 19.96 -4.13 -6.02
CA ILE A 120 19.63 -2.96 -5.21
C ILE A 120 18.19 -2.51 -5.46
N ALA A 121 17.76 -2.47 -6.74
CA ALA A 121 16.39 -2.14 -7.09
C ALA A 121 15.40 -3.11 -6.44
N GLY A 122 15.72 -4.41 -6.49
CA GLY A 122 14.90 -5.44 -5.85
C GLY A 122 14.77 -5.25 -4.35
N ILE A 123 15.86 -4.87 -3.69
CA ILE A 123 15.87 -4.58 -2.26
C ILE A 123 14.94 -3.39 -1.95
N PHE A 124 14.99 -2.31 -2.75
CA PHE A 124 14.11 -1.17 -2.56
C PHE A 124 12.63 -1.57 -2.67
N PHE A 125 12.29 -2.43 -3.64
CA PHE A 125 10.92 -2.92 -3.79
C PHE A 125 10.49 -3.78 -2.60
N ILE A 126 11.37 -4.64 -2.09
CA ILE A 126 11.08 -5.47 -0.91
C ILE A 126 10.84 -4.59 0.31
N LEU A 127 11.67 -3.58 0.53
CA LEU A 127 11.49 -2.64 1.64
C LEU A 127 10.18 -1.88 1.51
N SER A 128 9.84 -1.44 0.29
CA SER A 128 8.56 -0.78 0.02
C SER A 128 7.39 -1.70 0.36
N GLY A 129 7.46 -2.97 -0.07
CA GLY A 129 6.41 -3.94 0.24
C GLY A 129 6.23 -4.18 1.72
N ILE A 130 7.31 -4.26 2.48
CA ILE A 130 7.25 -4.40 3.94
C ILE A 130 6.60 -3.17 4.57
N LEU A 131 6.96 -1.97 4.10
CA LEU A 131 6.38 -0.73 4.62
C LEU A 131 4.89 -0.57 4.27
N VAL A 132 4.41 -1.20 3.22
CA VAL A 132 2.98 -1.28 2.93
C VAL A 132 2.31 -2.31 3.83
N LEU A 133 2.96 -3.46 4.02
CA LEU A 133 2.40 -4.57 4.77
C LEU A 133 2.17 -4.21 6.24
N ILE A 134 3.10 -3.48 6.86
CA ILE A 134 3.01 -3.10 8.27
C ILE A 134 1.75 -2.24 8.55
N PRO A 135 1.52 -1.10 7.86
CA PRO A 135 0.35 -0.27 8.18
C PRO A 135 -0.96 -0.96 7.85
N VAL A 136 -1.01 -1.72 6.76
CA VAL A 136 -2.22 -2.44 6.35
C VAL A 136 -2.58 -3.49 7.40
N SER A 137 -1.61 -4.29 7.83
CA SER A 137 -1.84 -5.34 8.84
C SER A 137 -2.15 -4.74 10.21
N TRP A 138 -1.49 -3.67 10.60
CA TRP A 138 -1.75 -2.97 11.87
C TRP A 138 -3.18 -2.43 11.88
N THR A 139 -3.58 -1.72 10.84
CA THR A 139 -4.94 -1.17 10.73
C THR A 139 -5.97 -2.30 10.78
N ALA A 140 -5.74 -3.40 10.05
CA ALA A 140 -6.63 -4.55 10.08
C ALA A 140 -6.75 -5.15 11.47
N ASN A 141 -5.63 -5.26 12.19
CA ASN A 141 -5.62 -5.77 13.57
C ASN A 141 -6.45 -4.89 14.51
N VAL A 142 -6.28 -3.57 14.42
CA VAL A 142 -7.06 -2.62 15.22
C VAL A 142 -8.55 -2.75 14.92
N ILE A 143 -8.92 -2.84 13.64
CA ILE A 143 -10.32 -3.00 13.23
C ILE A 143 -10.90 -4.30 13.79
N ILE A 144 -10.17 -5.41 13.69
CA ILE A 144 -10.62 -6.72 14.18
C ILE A 144 -10.79 -6.69 15.69
N GLN A 145 -9.85 -6.12 16.43
CA GLN A 145 -9.95 -6.01 17.88
C GLN A 145 -11.16 -5.16 18.30
N ASP A 146 -11.40 -4.05 17.63
CA ASP A 146 -12.54 -3.19 17.89
C ASP A 146 -13.86 -3.90 17.57
N PHE A 147 -13.89 -4.69 16.50
CA PHE A 147 -15.09 -5.43 16.09
C PHE A 147 -15.52 -6.45 17.15
N TYR A 148 -14.56 -7.15 17.78
CA TYR A 148 -14.84 -8.17 18.78
C TYR A 148 -14.84 -7.64 20.21
N ASN A 149 -14.60 -6.32 20.40
CA ASN A 149 -14.60 -5.73 21.73
C ASN A 149 -16.04 -5.52 22.24
N PRO A 150 -16.45 -6.18 23.36
CA PRO A 150 -17.81 -6.05 23.86
C PRO A 150 -18.14 -4.67 24.43
N ILE A 151 -17.13 -3.86 24.73
CA ILE A 151 -17.31 -2.50 25.28
C ILE A 151 -17.76 -1.52 24.22
N ILE A 152 -17.41 -1.76 22.94
CA ILE A 152 -17.76 -0.87 21.84
C ILE A 152 -19.15 -1.20 21.32
N CYS A 153 -20.00 -0.18 21.22
CA CYS A 153 -21.35 -0.33 20.66
C CYS A 153 -21.31 -0.82 19.22
N ARG A 154 -22.27 -1.67 18.84
CA ARG A 154 -22.36 -2.21 17.47
C ARG A 154 -22.40 -1.10 16.42
N SER A 155 -22.99 0.05 16.73
CA SER A 155 -23.07 1.19 15.82
C SER A 155 -21.72 1.86 15.56
N GLN A 156 -20.72 1.61 16.42
CA GLN A 156 -19.38 2.20 16.29
C GLN A 156 -18.33 1.21 15.78
N ARG A 157 -18.73 -0.03 15.49
CA ARG A 157 -17.82 -1.04 14.98
C ARG A 157 -17.45 -0.74 13.54
N ARG A 158 -16.16 -0.83 13.26
CA ARG A 158 -15.60 -0.60 11.94
C ARG A 158 -15.31 -1.92 11.26
N GLU A 159 -15.40 -1.91 9.94
CA GLU A 159 -15.06 -3.07 9.12
C GLU A 159 -13.85 -2.76 8.28
N ILE A 160 -13.20 -3.83 7.78
CA ILE A 160 -12.01 -3.70 6.93
C ILE A 160 -12.44 -3.13 5.59
N GLY A 161 -11.81 -2.01 5.20
CA GLY A 161 -12.07 -1.39 3.92
C GLY A 161 -11.36 -2.10 2.76
N ALA A 162 -11.83 -1.83 1.55
CA ALA A 162 -11.27 -2.42 0.33
C ALA A 162 -9.79 -2.10 0.16
N ALA A 163 -9.33 -0.92 0.62
CA ALA A 163 -7.94 -0.52 0.52
C ALA A 163 -7.00 -1.48 1.25
N LEU A 164 -7.43 -2.09 2.35
CA LEU A 164 -6.60 -3.04 3.08
C LEU A 164 -6.38 -4.33 2.29
N TYR A 165 -7.42 -4.83 1.62
CA TYR A 165 -7.29 -6.00 0.76
C TYR A 165 -6.38 -5.71 -0.44
N ILE A 166 -6.56 -4.56 -1.08
CA ILE A 166 -5.71 -4.10 -2.17
C ILE A 166 -4.28 -3.89 -1.65
N GLY A 167 -4.13 -3.40 -0.43
CA GLY A 167 -2.83 -3.20 0.21
C GLY A 167 -2.05 -4.49 0.41
N TRP A 168 -2.71 -5.57 0.85
CA TRP A 168 -2.05 -6.88 0.94
C TRP A 168 -1.62 -7.38 -0.44
N ALA A 169 -2.47 -7.23 -1.45
CA ALA A 169 -2.13 -7.61 -2.83
C ALA A 169 -0.96 -6.77 -3.35
N THR A 170 -0.97 -5.47 -3.09
CA THR A 170 0.12 -4.54 -3.46
C THR A 170 1.43 -4.94 -2.79
N ALA A 171 1.40 -5.24 -1.50
CA ALA A 171 2.58 -5.68 -0.76
C ALA A 171 3.12 -6.99 -1.35
N ALA A 172 2.25 -7.93 -1.68
CA ALA A 172 2.65 -9.19 -2.31
C ALA A 172 3.32 -8.94 -3.66
N LEU A 173 2.75 -8.06 -4.49
CA LEU A 173 3.34 -7.72 -5.79
C LEU A 173 4.73 -7.11 -5.64
N LEU A 174 4.91 -6.20 -4.68
CA LEU A 174 6.21 -5.57 -4.42
C LEU A 174 7.23 -6.57 -3.91
N LEU A 175 6.83 -7.44 -2.99
CA LEU A 175 7.72 -8.45 -2.42
C LEU A 175 8.13 -9.48 -3.47
N ILE A 176 7.17 -9.97 -4.25
CA ILE A 176 7.43 -10.96 -5.31
C ILE A 176 8.29 -10.33 -6.41
N GLY A 177 7.93 -9.14 -6.87
CA GLY A 177 8.70 -8.44 -7.90
C GLY A 177 10.12 -8.15 -7.46
N GLY A 178 10.29 -7.67 -6.23
CA GLY A 178 11.62 -7.42 -5.66
C GLY A 178 12.45 -8.70 -5.51
N ALA A 179 11.83 -9.78 -5.03
CA ALA A 179 12.50 -11.08 -4.91
C ALA A 179 12.91 -11.61 -6.27
N MET A 180 12.07 -11.47 -7.30
CA MET A 180 12.40 -11.88 -8.65
C MET A 180 13.60 -11.10 -9.21
N LEU A 181 13.68 -9.79 -8.93
CA LEU A 181 14.81 -8.99 -9.35
C LEU A 181 16.10 -9.41 -8.65
N CYS A 182 16.03 -9.69 -7.35
CA CYS A 182 17.19 -10.18 -6.60
C CYS A 182 17.66 -11.54 -7.09
N SER A 183 16.73 -12.44 -7.46
CA SER A 183 17.05 -13.78 -7.93
C SER A 183 17.37 -13.85 -9.42
N SER A 184 17.02 -12.80 -10.18
CA SER A 184 17.30 -12.76 -11.62
C SER A 184 18.78 -12.63 -11.94
N CYS A 185 19.59 -12.22 -10.96
CA CYS A 185 21.01 -12.04 -11.10
C CYS A 185 21.72 -13.16 -10.35
N PRO A 186 22.48 -14.02 -11.03
CA PRO A 186 23.21 -15.09 -10.32
C PRO A 186 24.26 -14.48 -9.40
N PRO A 187 24.50 -15.10 -8.23
CA PRO A 187 25.59 -14.65 -7.38
C PRO A 187 26.91 -14.77 -8.11
N LYS A 188 27.67 -13.71 -8.07
CA LYS A 188 28.98 -13.72 -8.67
C LYS A 188 29.96 -14.44 -7.78
N GLU A 189 30.61 -15.41 -8.36
CA GLU A 189 31.70 -16.08 -7.72
C GLU A 189 32.94 -15.21 -7.68
#